data_6e7b76ee4cf3d5dec5167aa5e64f9d83
#
_entry.id   6e7b76ee4cf3d5dec5167aa5e64f9d83
#
_cell.length_a   1.000
_cell.length_b   1.000
_cell.length_c   1.000
_cell.angle_alpha   90.00
_cell.angle_beta   90.00
_cell.angle_gamma   90.00
#
_symmetry.space_group_name_H-M   'P 1'
#
loop_
_entity.id
_entity.type
_entity.pdbx_description
1 polymer ?
#
loop_
_entity_poly.entity_id
_entity_poly.type
_entity_poly.pdbx_seq_one_letter_code
_entity_poly.pdbx_strand_id
1 'polypeptide(L)'
;KVLGRKGGGPGEFTALEGLTRLAGDTMVVIAGLGRAVYFDGKGSFLWNLNHRGAGQPASMIVAAFGDGTTVLVGIANPAPRTRGERWVHAAPFTLVDRTGAVRRGLGDLPLSTMVMGEYPSPPWFAAPLAIANSATTFFVGLGTEYSIRQYARDGRLTHIVRRTWSP
;
A
#
# COMPACT_ATOMS: atom_id res chain seq x y z
N LYS A 1 1.50 -3.32 26.49
CA LYS A 1 1.79 -1.89 26.27
C LYS A 1 0.89 -1.38 25.14
N VAL A 2 0.24 -0.23 25.32
CA VAL A 2 -0.60 0.40 24.29
C VAL A 2 0.29 1.37 23.50
N LEU A 3 0.20 1.32 22.16
CA LEU A 3 0.89 2.23 21.26
C LEU A 3 -0.07 3.28 20.74
N GLY A 4 0.30 4.54 20.86
CA GLY A 4 -0.46 5.65 20.35
C GLY A 4 -1.83 5.83 21.04
N ARG A 5 -2.60 6.76 20.53
CA ARG A 5 -4.00 7.02 20.91
C ARG A 5 -4.77 7.57 19.73
N LYS A 6 -6.10 7.65 19.87
CA LYS A 6 -6.95 8.26 18.83
C LYS A 6 -6.70 9.76 18.75
N GLY A 7 -6.40 10.25 17.54
CA GLY A 7 -6.21 11.68 17.30
C GLY A 7 -5.37 11.97 16.05
N GLY A 8 -5.02 13.22 15.86
CA GLY A 8 -4.24 13.71 14.69
C GLY A 8 -2.84 14.22 15.04
N GLY A 9 -2.47 14.26 16.31
CA GLY A 9 -1.18 14.76 16.79
C GLY A 9 -0.01 13.78 16.64
N PRO A 10 1.17 14.14 17.17
CA PRO A 10 2.33 13.26 17.21
C PRO A 10 2.02 11.96 17.98
N GLY A 11 2.31 10.82 17.38
CA GLY A 11 2.02 9.51 17.96
C GLY A 11 0.53 9.13 18.05
N GLU A 12 -0.36 9.94 17.51
CA GLU A 12 -1.79 9.67 17.43
C GLU A 12 -2.19 9.19 16.04
N PHE A 13 -3.28 8.43 15.93
CA PHE A 13 -3.85 8.01 14.65
C PHE A 13 -5.36 7.85 14.73
N THR A 14 -6.05 8.15 13.62
CA THR A 14 -7.53 8.10 13.54
C THR A 14 -8.06 6.75 13.09
N ALA A 15 -7.25 6.00 12.35
CA ALA A 15 -7.55 4.67 11.85
C ALA A 15 -6.28 3.81 11.90
N LEU A 16 -6.44 2.51 12.00
CA LEU A 16 -5.37 1.52 11.86
C LEU A 16 -5.65 0.70 10.59
N GLU A 17 -4.87 0.92 9.55
CA GLU A 17 -4.97 0.20 8.28
C GLU A 17 -3.89 -0.87 8.13
N GLY A 18 -2.76 -0.67 8.78
CA GLY A 18 -1.66 -1.64 8.77
C GLY A 18 -0.68 -1.40 9.89
N LEU A 19 0.01 -2.46 10.27
CA LEU A 19 1.09 -2.45 11.25
C LEU A 19 2.25 -3.30 10.71
N THR A 20 3.43 -2.72 10.66
CA THR A 20 4.64 -3.40 10.20
C THR A 20 5.78 -3.17 11.19
N ARG A 21 6.51 -4.23 11.52
CA ARG A 21 7.78 -4.15 12.25
C ARG A 21 8.93 -4.07 11.26
N LEU A 22 9.78 -3.08 11.43
CA LEU A 22 10.98 -2.85 10.62
C LEU A 22 12.23 -3.28 11.38
N ALA A 23 13.38 -3.24 10.70
CA ALA A 23 14.68 -3.45 11.36
C ALA A 23 14.93 -2.45 12.49
N GLY A 24 15.66 -2.86 13.52
CA GLY A 24 15.95 -2.01 14.70
C GLY A 24 14.73 -1.81 15.61
N ASP A 25 13.80 -2.77 15.61
CA ASP A 25 12.59 -2.74 16.43
C ASP A 25 11.64 -1.56 16.18
N THR A 26 11.84 -0.84 15.09
CA THR A 26 10.91 0.21 14.68
C THR A 26 9.57 -0.39 14.26
N MET A 27 8.48 0.17 14.76
CA MET A 27 7.13 -0.16 14.34
C MET A 27 6.54 0.98 13.51
N VAL A 28 5.85 0.63 12.43
CA VAL A 28 5.13 1.59 11.58
C VAL A 28 3.66 1.26 11.61
N VAL A 29 2.86 2.25 11.98
CA VAL A 29 1.40 2.23 11.88
C VAL A 29 0.99 2.97 10.62
N ILE A 30 0.32 2.30 9.70
CA ILE A 30 -0.35 2.93 8.57
C ILE A 30 -1.72 3.40 9.07
N ALA A 31 -1.92 4.71 9.07
CA ALA A 31 -2.96 5.38 9.85
C ALA A 31 -3.85 6.26 8.97
N GLY A 32 -4.68 5.63 8.18
CA GLY A 32 -5.55 6.33 7.24
C GLY A 32 -4.83 6.82 5.98
N LEU A 33 -5.55 7.50 5.12
CA LEU A 33 -5.08 7.91 3.81
C LEU A 33 -3.78 8.73 3.89
N GLY A 34 -2.70 8.17 3.37
CA GLY A 34 -1.42 8.85 3.19
C GLY A 34 -0.63 9.17 4.46
N ARG A 35 -0.97 8.58 5.61
CA ARG A 35 -0.26 8.80 6.87
C ARG A 35 0.40 7.53 7.40
N ALA A 36 1.67 7.64 7.81
CA ALA A 36 2.38 6.61 8.56
C ALA A 36 2.98 7.20 9.85
N VAL A 37 2.86 6.48 10.96
CA VAL A 37 3.36 6.88 12.27
C VAL A 37 4.40 5.87 12.74
N TYR A 38 5.58 6.35 13.10
CA TYR A 38 6.72 5.53 13.47
C TYR A 38 6.95 5.54 14.97
N PHE A 39 7.19 4.38 15.55
CA PHE A 39 7.48 4.17 16.96
C PHE A 39 8.76 3.34 17.11
N ASP A 40 9.50 3.54 18.18
CA ASP A 40 10.60 2.66 18.58
C ASP A 40 10.08 1.33 19.18
N GLY A 41 10.97 0.39 19.43
CA GLY A 41 10.65 -0.90 20.05
C GLY A 41 10.08 -0.81 21.47
N LYS A 42 10.26 0.35 22.12
CA LYS A 42 9.65 0.66 23.43
C LYS A 42 8.27 1.29 23.29
N GLY A 43 7.87 1.64 22.06
CA GLY A 43 6.59 2.28 21.73
C GLY A 43 6.57 3.78 21.94
N SER A 44 7.75 4.43 22.00
CA SER A 44 7.85 5.87 21.98
C SER A 44 7.69 6.38 20.55
N PHE A 45 6.97 7.48 20.39
CA PHE A 45 6.81 8.13 19.10
C PHE A 45 8.18 8.62 18.58
N LEU A 46 8.49 8.29 17.32
CA LEU A 46 9.68 8.77 16.63
C LEU A 46 9.35 9.95 15.71
N TRP A 47 8.50 9.73 14.73
CA TRP A 47 8.08 10.71 13.73
C TRP A 47 6.89 10.20 12.93
N ASN A 48 6.32 11.05 12.10
CA ASN A 48 5.24 10.67 11.18
C ASN A 48 5.48 11.20 9.77
N LEU A 49 4.95 10.47 8.80
CA LEU A 49 4.79 10.92 7.42
C LEU A 49 3.34 11.32 7.19
N ASN A 50 3.16 12.36 6.40
CA ASN A 50 1.85 12.75 5.91
C ASN A 50 1.97 13.19 4.46
N HIS A 51 1.51 12.35 3.55
CA HIS A 51 1.50 12.64 2.11
C HIS A 51 0.23 13.36 1.65
N ARG A 52 -0.70 13.67 2.57
CA ARG A 52 -1.87 14.49 2.25
C ARG A 52 -1.43 15.92 1.96
N GLY A 53 -1.75 16.42 0.77
CA GLY A 53 -1.51 17.82 0.38
C GLY A 53 -0.20 18.09 -0.35
N ALA A 54 0.67 17.12 -0.58
CA ALA A 54 1.90 17.28 -1.36
C ALA A 54 1.68 17.21 -2.88
N GLY A 55 0.52 17.65 -3.39
CA GLY A 55 0.21 17.57 -4.83
C GLY A 55 -0.05 16.14 -5.35
N GLN A 56 -0.04 15.16 -4.46
CA GLN A 56 -0.39 13.78 -4.80
C GLN A 56 -1.92 13.61 -4.76
N PRO A 57 -2.51 12.95 -5.75
CA PRO A 57 -3.90 12.54 -5.67
C PRO A 57 -4.10 11.69 -4.41
N ALA A 58 -5.32 11.65 -3.88
CA ALA A 58 -5.64 10.81 -2.73
C ALA A 58 -5.03 9.42 -2.92
N SER A 59 -4.13 9.03 -2.01
CA SER A 59 -3.36 7.80 -2.12
C SER A 59 -3.28 7.11 -0.77
N MET A 60 -3.16 5.79 -0.79
CA MET A 60 -2.98 4.96 0.40
C MET A 60 -1.52 4.55 0.52
N ILE A 61 -0.96 4.60 1.71
CA ILE A 61 0.32 3.97 2.00
C ILE A 61 0.08 2.46 2.12
N VAL A 62 0.80 1.67 1.35
CA VAL A 62 0.67 0.21 1.38
C VAL A 62 1.94 -0.48 1.86
N ALA A 63 3.08 0.21 1.81
CA ALA A 63 4.33 -0.24 2.42
C ALA A 63 5.14 0.97 2.91
N ALA A 64 5.90 0.78 3.98
CA ALA A 64 6.75 1.82 4.56
C ALA A 64 8.08 1.23 5.04
N PHE A 65 9.17 2.00 4.90
CA PHE A 65 10.52 1.60 5.26
C PHE A 65 11.10 2.51 6.36
N GLY A 66 12.14 2.03 7.04
CA GLY A 66 12.73 2.73 8.18
C GLY A 66 13.36 4.09 7.86
N ASP A 67 13.74 4.33 6.61
CA ASP A 67 14.26 5.63 6.13
C ASP A 67 13.15 6.62 5.73
N GLY A 68 11.89 6.21 5.86
CA GLY A 68 10.75 7.02 5.47
C GLY A 68 10.33 6.90 4.01
N THR A 69 11.00 6.07 3.24
CA THR A 69 10.51 5.70 1.91
C THR A 69 9.19 4.95 2.06
N THR A 70 8.20 5.27 1.24
CA THR A 70 6.88 4.63 1.24
C THR A 70 6.43 4.26 -0.16
N VAL A 71 5.60 3.23 -0.24
CA VAL A 71 4.88 2.87 -1.47
C VAL A 71 3.46 3.36 -1.36
N LEU A 72 3.07 4.19 -2.29
CA LEU A 72 1.72 4.74 -2.41
C LEU A 72 0.96 4.02 -3.52
N VAL A 73 -0.31 3.75 -3.28
CA VAL A 73 -1.29 3.36 -4.30
C VAL A 73 -2.21 4.53 -4.55
N GLY A 74 -2.24 5.02 -5.77
CA GLY A 74 -3.15 6.08 -6.18
C GLY A 74 -4.59 5.56 -6.32
N ILE A 75 -5.55 6.48 -6.24
CA ILE A 75 -6.94 6.17 -6.55
C ILE A 75 -7.10 6.27 -8.07
N ALA A 76 -7.33 5.14 -8.71
CA ALA A 76 -7.72 5.13 -10.12
C ALA A 76 -9.19 5.56 -10.24
N ASN A 77 -9.47 6.53 -11.07
CA ASN A 77 -10.86 6.85 -11.46
C ASN A 77 -11.29 5.83 -12.51
N PRO A 78 -12.19 4.91 -12.20
CA PRO A 78 -12.66 3.95 -13.19
C PRO A 78 -13.41 4.71 -14.29
N ALA A 79 -13.15 4.35 -15.55
CA ALA A 79 -14.00 4.81 -16.66
C ALA A 79 -15.44 4.34 -16.43
N PRO A 80 -16.44 5.08 -16.93
CA PRO A 80 -17.84 4.65 -16.86
C PRO A 80 -18.01 3.24 -17.38
N ARG A 81 -18.76 2.39 -16.67
CA ARG A 81 -18.95 0.99 -16.96
C ARG A 81 -20.45 0.66 -17.07
N THR A 82 -20.76 -0.36 -17.86
CA THR A 82 -22.12 -0.86 -17.96
C THR A 82 -22.40 -1.92 -16.90
N ARG A 83 -23.67 -2.03 -16.48
CA ARG A 83 -24.10 -3.03 -15.49
C ARG A 83 -23.75 -4.44 -15.96
N GLY A 84 -23.15 -5.25 -15.11
CA GLY A 84 -22.68 -6.61 -15.40
C GLY A 84 -21.28 -6.69 -16.00
N GLU A 85 -20.68 -5.57 -16.40
CA GLU A 85 -19.31 -5.55 -16.94
C GLU A 85 -18.31 -5.96 -15.88
N ARG A 86 -17.35 -6.79 -16.28
CA ARG A 86 -16.20 -7.20 -15.46
C ARG A 86 -14.92 -6.55 -15.98
N TRP A 87 -14.09 -6.08 -15.06
CA TRP A 87 -12.76 -5.55 -15.41
C TRP A 87 -11.75 -5.77 -14.30
N VAL A 88 -10.49 -5.72 -14.65
CA VAL A 88 -9.41 -5.65 -13.68
C VAL A 88 -9.25 -4.20 -13.26
N HIS A 89 -9.50 -3.91 -11.97
CA HIS A 89 -9.21 -2.61 -11.39
C HIS A 89 -7.71 -2.54 -11.12
N ALA A 90 -7.03 -1.64 -11.80
CA ALA A 90 -5.61 -1.36 -11.60
C ALA A 90 -5.43 0.07 -11.08
N ALA A 91 -4.38 0.30 -10.33
CA ALA A 91 -4.02 1.62 -9.83
C ALA A 91 -2.52 1.87 -9.93
N PRO A 92 -2.09 3.13 -10.07
CA PRO A 92 -0.69 3.49 -10.10
C PRO A 92 -0.03 3.26 -8.73
N PHE A 93 1.09 2.57 -8.75
CA PHE A 93 1.98 2.42 -7.60
C PHE A 93 3.16 3.36 -7.74
N THR A 94 3.46 4.08 -6.67
CA THR A 94 4.51 5.10 -6.67
C THR A 94 5.36 4.98 -5.41
N LEU A 95 6.68 4.97 -5.62
CA LEU A 95 7.65 5.07 -4.54
C LEU A 95 7.94 6.53 -4.26
N VAL A 96 7.77 6.95 -3.02
CA VAL A 96 8.04 8.32 -2.57
C VAL A 96 9.03 8.30 -1.41
N ASP A 97 9.79 9.37 -1.27
CA ASP A 97 10.69 9.52 -0.14
C ASP A 97 9.99 10.19 1.07
N ARG A 98 10.76 10.40 2.12
CA ARG A 98 10.30 11.02 3.37
C ARG A 98 9.74 12.43 3.18
N THR A 99 10.15 13.15 2.13
CA THR A 99 9.65 14.49 1.83
C THR A 99 8.37 14.48 1.00
N GLY A 100 7.95 13.31 0.50
CA GLY A 100 6.84 13.15 -0.43
C GLY A 100 7.27 13.28 -1.90
N ALA A 101 8.56 13.44 -2.18
CA ALA A 101 9.04 13.49 -3.55
C ALA A 101 8.98 12.11 -4.20
N VAL A 102 8.46 12.07 -5.43
CA VAL A 102 8.38 10.85 -6.22
C VAL A 102 9.78 10.38 -6.60
N ARG A 103 10.15 9.19 -6.15
CA ARG A 103 11.39 8.53 -6.52
C ARG A 103 11.23 7.67 -7.76
N ARG A 104 10.12 6.96 -7.85
CA ARG A 104 9.87 6.03 -8.95
C ARG A 104 8.39 5.70 -9.10
N GLY A 105 7.89 5.72 -10.35
CA GLY A 105 6.65 5.05 -10.71
C GLY A 105 6.89 3.56 -10.89
N LEU A 106 6.04 2.73 -10.31
CA LEU A 106 6.11 1.26 -10.45
C LEU A 106 5.13 0.75 -11.52
N GLY A 107 4.37 1.67 -12.12
CA GLY A 107 3.32 1.39 -13.09
C GLY A 107 1.98 1.06 -12.44
N ASP A 108 1.01 0.74 -13.26
CA ASP A 108 -0.31 0.31 -12.83
C ASP A 108 -0.26 -1.18 -12.49
N LEU A 109 -0.62 -1.51 -11.25
CA LEU A 109 -0.72 -2.89 -10.81
C LEU A 109 -2.18 -3.26 -10.58
N PRO A 110 -2.59 -4.47 -10.97
CA PRO A 110 -3.95 -4.94 -10.74
C PRO A 110 -4.22 -5.11 -9.26
N LEU A 111 -5.30 -4.49 -8.76
CA LEU A 111 -5.71 -4.57 -7.36
C LEU A 111 -6.70 -5.72 -7.15
N SER A 112 -7.71 -5.80 -8.00
CA SER A 112 -8.78 -6.79 -7.93
C SER A 112 -9.54 -6.86 -9.25
N THR A 113 -10.26 -7.96 -9.44
CA THR A 113 -11.35 -7.99 -10.43
C THR A 113 -12.58 -7.30 -9.83
N MET A 114 -13.24 -6.48 -10.61
CA MET A 114 -14.45 -5.75 -10.24
C MET A 114 -15.60 -6.13 -11.15
N VAL A 115 -16.80 -6.00 -10.66
CA VAL A 115 -18.05 -6.16 -11.41
C VAL A 115 -18.92 -4.93 -11.19
N MET A 116 -19.52 -4.41 -12.25
CA MET A 116 -20.46 -3.29 -12.18
C MET A 116 -21.85 -3.79 -11.81
N GLY A 117 -22.26 -3.53 -10.57
CA GLY A 117 -23.63 -3.67 -10.10
C GLY A 117 -24.34 -2.31 -10.08
N GLU A 118 -25.01 -1.99 -8.99
CA GLU A 118 -25.43 -0.63 -8.66
C GLU A 118 -24.20 0.26 -8.37
N TYR A 119 -23.19 -0.33 -7.71
CA TYR A 119 -21.87 0.23 -7.48
C TYR A 119 -20.80 -0.77 -7.88
N PRO A 120 -19.58 -0.30 -8.25
CA PRO A 120 -18.44 -1.19 -8.48
C PRO A 120 -18.14 -2.00 -7.22
N SER A 121 -18.09 -3.31 -7.34
CA SER A 121 -17.75 -4.20 -6.22
C SER A 121 -16.90 -5.38 -6.68
N PRO A 122 -16.01 -5.92 -5.85
CA PRO A 122 -15.33 -7.16 -6.16
C PRO A 122 -16.36 -8.32 -6.11
N PRO A 123 -16.24 -9.34 -6.97
CA PRO A 123 -17.04 -10.56 -6.83
C PRO A 123 -16.72 -11.27 -5.52
N TRP A 124 -17.64 -12.07 -4.99
CA TRP A 124 -17.58 -12.71 -3.68
C TRP A 124 -16.29 -13.52 -3.42
N PHE A 125 -15.67 -14.05 -4.46
CA PHE A 125 -14.43 -14.81 -4.38
C PHE A 125 -13.25 -14.14 -5.12
N ALA A 126 -13.28 -12.81 -5.22
CA ALA A 126 -12.15 -12.08 -5.79
C ALA A 126 -10.90 -12.27 -4.90
N ALA A 127 -9.81 -12.65 -5.51
CA ALA A 127 -8.54 -12.68 -4.83
C ALA A 127 -8.04 -11.23 -4.63
N PRO A 128 -7.91 -10.76 -3.39
CA PRO A 128 -7.48 -9.40 -3.13
C PRO A 128 -5.98 -9.22 -3.43
N LEU A 129 -5.59 -7.98 -3.61
CA LEU A 129 -4.18 -7.59 -3.55
C LEU A 129 -3.63 -7.92 -2.16
N ALA A 130 -2.49 -8.59 -2.11
CA ALA A 130 -1.74 -8.83 -0.88
C ALA A 130 -0.42 -8.06 -0.94
N ILE A 131 -0.11 -7.32 0.12
CA ILE A 131 1.15 -6.58 0.22
C ILE A 131 1.83 -6.94 1.53
N ALA A 132 3.13 -7.17 1.44
CA ALA A 132 3.99 -7.36 2.59
C ALA A 132 5.31 -6.64 2.35
N ASN A 133 5.97 -6.18 3.40
CA ASN A 133 7.30 -5.60 3.29
C ASN A 133 8.24 -6.09 4.40
N SER A 134 9.52 -6.06 4.07
CA SER A 134 10.64 -6.23 4.99
C SER A 134 11.41 -4.92 5.12
N ALA A 135 12.56 -4.94 5.77
CA ALA A 135 13.44 -3.77 5.89
C ALA A 135 13.93 -3.23 4.52
N THR A 136 14.08 -4.11 3.52
CA THR A 136 14.75 -3.80 2.25
C THR A 136 13.95 -4.12 1.00
N THR A 137 12.83 -4.83 1.15
CA THR A 137 12.02 -5.30 0.02
C THR A 137 10.54 -5.15 0.32
N PHE A 138 9.73 -5.08 -0.72
CA PHE A 138 8.30 -5.28 -0.61
C PHE A 138 7.79 -6.26 -1.66
N PHE A 139 6.67 -6.88 -1.36
CA PHE A 139 6.05 -7.92 -2.16
C PHE A 139 4.64 -7.50 -2.51
N VAL A 140 4.25 -7.73 -3.74
CA VAL A 140 2.90 -7.49 -4.24
C VAL A 140 2.36 -8.80 -4.78
N GLY A 141 1.42 -9.39 -4.07
CA GLY A 141 0.71 -10.59 -4.49
C GLY A 141 -0.49 -10.20 -5.34
N LEU A 142 -0.50 -10.64 -6.59
CA LEU A 142 -1.54 -10.36 -7.56
C LEU A 142 -2.44 -11.60 -7.70
N GLY A 143 -3.53 -11.63 -6.96
CA GLY A 143 -4.44 -12.78 -6.96
C GLY A 143 -5.07 -13.05 -8.31
N THR A 144 -5.25 -12.01 -9.15
CA THR A 144 -5.76 -12.15 -10.52
C THR A 144 -4.79 -12.86 -11.47
N GLU A 145 -3.50 -12.84 -11.17
CA GLU A 145 -2.44 -13.44 -11.98
C GLU A 145 -1.79 -14.65 -11.31
N TYR A 146 -2.16 -14.96 -10.05
CA TYR A 146 -1.47 -15.95 -9.22
C TYR A 146 0.05 -15.74 -9.20
N SER A 147 0.46 -14.49 -9.07
CA SER A 147 1.86 -14.10 -9.09
C SER A 147 2.21 -13.24 -7.88
N ILE A 148 3.48 -13.34 -7.46
CA ILE A 148 4.08 -12.47 -6.44
C ILE A 148 5.22 -11.72 -7.10
N ARG A 149 5.16 -10.40 -7.08
CA ARG A 149 6.24 -9.52 -7.53
C ARG A 149 7.03 -9.04 -6.33
N GLN A 150 8.32 -9.23 -6.35
CA GLN A 150 9.25 -8.74 -5.33
C GLN A 150 9.99 -7.51 -5.87
N TYR A 151 9.97 -6.45 -5.10
CA TYR A 151 10.66 -5.21 -5.41
C TYR A 151 11.70 -4.92 -4.32
N ALA A 152 12.87 -4.44 -4.72
CA ALA A 152 13.80 -3.81 -3.81
C ALA A 152 13.23 -2.48 -3.29
N ARG A 153 13.79 -1.97 -2.19
CA ARG A 153 13.35 -0.69 -1.59
C ARG A 153 13.43 0.50 -2.54
N ASP A 154 14.31 0.47 -3.54
CA ASP A 154 14.44 1.48 -4.60
C ASP A 154 13.37 1.35 -5.70
N GLY A 155 12.45 0.40 -5.57
CA GLY A 155 11.37 0.13 -6.52
C GLY A 155 11.80 -0.71 -7.73
N ARG A 156 13.01 -1.24 -7.77
CA ARG A 156 13.43 -2.15 -8.84
C ARG A 156 12.80 -3.52 -8.64
N LEU A 157 12.09 -4.01 -9.65
CA LEU A 157 11.55 -5.38 -9.67
C LEU A 157 12.73 -6.37 -9.69
N THR A 158 12.80 -7.25 -8.71
CA THR A 158 13.89 -8.22 -8.54
C THR A 158 13.49 -9.63 -8.91
N HIS A 159 12.28 -10.03 -8.53
CA HIS A 159 11.76 -11.38 -8.79
C HIS A 159 10.29 -11.35 -9.13
N ILE A 160 9.87 -12.31 -9.93
CA ILE A 160 8.46 -12.66 -10.14
C ILE A 160 8.32 -14.16 -9.91
N VAL A 161 7.53 -14.51 -8.90
CA VAL A 161 7.12 -15.89 -8.65
C VAL A 161 5.73 -16.05 -9.24
N ARG A 162 5.56 -16.99 -10.16
CA ARG A 162 4.27 -17.32 -10.77
C ARG A 162 3.98 -18.80 -10.57
N ARG A 163 2.74 -19.09 -10.27
CA ARG A 163 2.26 -20.46 -10.36
C ARG A 163 1.79 -20.70 -11.79
N THR A 164 2.48 -21.57 -12.51
CA THR A 164 1.96 -22.10 -13.78
C THR A 164 0.91 -23.14 -13.42
N TRP A 165 -0.33 -22.85 -13.73
CA TRP A 165 -1.41 -23.81 -13.68
C TRP A 165 -1.43 -24.53 -15.02
N SER A 166 -1.19 -25.83 -15.02
CA SER A 166 -1.58 -26.70 -16.13
C SER A 166 -2.94 -27.28 -15.77
N PRO A 167 -3.98 -27.01 -16.58
CA PRO A 167 -5.28 -27.64 -16.37
C PRO A 167 -5.23 -29.14 -16.57
#